data_65564049c88435c4a3545a49115657e1
#
_entry.id   65564049c88435c4a3545a49115657e1
#
_cell.length_a   1.000
_cell.length_b   1.000
_cell.length_c   1.000
_cell.angle_alpha   90.00
_cell.angle_beta   90.00
_cell.angle_gamma   90.00
#
_symmetry.space_group_name_H-M   'P 1'
#
loop_
_entity.id
_entity.type
_entity.pdbx_description
1 polymer ?
#
loop_
_entity_poly.entity_id
_entity_poly.type
_entity_poly.pdbx_seq_one_letter_code
_entity_poly.pdbx_strand_id
1 'polypeptide(L)'
;MFEFSSYLEQQNLKGDDALYVTKIGDSIWFCICDGAGGMAGAAQASNYVVEAFKDLTNIDSFDSSDDFESFLRKVDLELANESGCGEATAIVGKLNDTTVVGASVGDSEAWLFNREYDYEL
;
A
#
# COMPACT_ATOMS: atom_id res chain seq x y z
N MET A 1 -19.55 8.90 5.93
CA MET A 1 -18.13 9.09 6.34
C MET A 1 -17.55 7.77 6.79
N PHE A 2 -16.34 7.45 6.34
CA PHE A 2 -15.64 6.24 6.77
C PHE A 2 -14.68 6.54 7.92
N GLU A 3 -14.54 5.57 8.79
CA GLU A 3 -13.50 5.52 9.79
C GLU A 3 -12.52 4.41 9.44
N PHE A 4 -11.30 4.50 9.92
CA PHE A 4 -10.34 3.43 9.73
C PHE A 4 -9.68 3.05 11.04
N SER A 5 -9.24 1.80 11.10
CA SER A 5 -8.31 1.32 12.11
C SER A 5 -7.23 0.52 11.44
N SER A 6 -6.07 0.47 12.04
CA SER A 6 -4.95 -0.30 11.52
C SER A 6 -4.27 -1.10 12.61
N TYR A 7 -3.68 -2.21 12.20
CA TYR A 7 -2.96 -3.10 13.09
C TYR A 7 -1.76 -3.69 12.35
N LEU A 8 -0.61 -3.65 12.98
CA LEU A 8 0.63 -4.21 12.44
C LEU A 8 1.25 -5.15 13.48
N GLU A 9 1.41 -6.42 13.11
CA GLU A 9 2.09 -7.41 13.93
C GLU A 9 3.34 -7.90 13.21
N GLN A 10 4.46 -7.87 13.92
CA GLN A 10 5.76 -8.28 13.37
C GLN A 10 6.14 -9.63 13.93
N GLN A 11 6.37 -10.61 13.06
CA GLN A 11 6.79 -11.95 13.47
C GLN A 11 8.29 -12.08 13.70
N ASN A 12 9.07 -11.14 13.17
CA ASN A 12 10.51 -11.11 13.40
C ASN A 12 10.95 -9.76 13.93
N LEU A 13 12.16 -9.71 14.48
CA LEU A 13 12.66 -8.53 15.18
C LEU A 13 12.89 -7.32 14.28
N LYS A 14 13.03 -7.53 12.96
CA LYS A 14 13.33 -6.45 12.02
C LYS A 14 12.08 -5.80 11.42
N GLY A 15 10.92 -6.47 11.52
CA GLY A 15 9.68 -5.93 10.99
C GLY A 15 9.70 -5.78 9.48
N ASP A 16 9.30 -6.83 8.74
CA ASP A 16 9.33 -6.82 7.27
C ASP A 16 8.12 -6.11 6.65
N ASP A 17 7.08 -5.89 7.43
CA ASP A 17 5.84 -5.28 6.96
C ASP A 17 5.80 -3.79 7.28
N ALA A 18 5.08 -3.03 6.48
CA ALA A 18 4.87 -1.61 6.70
C ALA A 18 3.48 -1.20 6.24
N LEU A 19 2.94 -0.17 6.86
CA LEU A 19 1.66 0.38 6.45
C LEU A 19 1.62 1.90 6.68
N TYR A 20 0.77 2.55 5.91
CA TYR A 20 0.44 3.95 6.11
C TYR A 20 -1.02 4.17 5.74
N VAL A 21 -1.77 4.79 6.63
CA VAL A 21 -3.17 5.14 6.39
C VAL A 21 -3.37 6.56 6.87
N THR A 22 -3.99 7.39 6.05
CA THR A 22 -4.26 8.78 6.42
C THR A 22 -5.56 9.24 5.81
N LYS A 23 -6.19 10.22 6.43
CA LYS A 23 -7.39 10.87 5.93
C LYS A 23 -7.03 12.26 5.41
N ILE A 24 -7.39 12.53 4.16
CA ILE A 24 -7.19 13.82 3.50
C ILE A 24 -8.53 14.25 2.91
N GLY A 25 -9.12 15.32 3.47
CA GLY A 25 -10.47 15.72 3.07
C GLY A 25 -11.47 14.60 3.33
N ASP A 26 -12.20 14.21 2.30
CA ASP A 26 -13.19 13.13 2.38
C ASP A 26 -12.64 11.75 1.98
N SER A 27 -11.34 11.66 1.73
CA SER A 27 -10.71 10.42 1.28
C SER A 27 -9.78 9.84 2.33
N ILE A 28 -9.75 8.51 2.39
CA ILE A 28 -8.77 7.75 3.16
C ILE A 28 -7.79 7.14 2.18
N TRP A 29 -6.51 7.45 2.37
CA TRP A 29 -5.40 6.92 1.57
C TRP A 29 -4.71 5.81 2.34
N PHE A 30 -4.37 4.71 1.65
CA PHE A 30 -3.75 3.58 2.32
C PHE A 30 -2.66 2.95 1.47
N CYS A 31 -1.65 2.45 2.16
CA CYS A 31 -0.55 1.69 1.59
C CYS A 31 -0.19 0.58 2.57
N ILE A 32 -0.26 -0.66 2.13
CA ILE A 32 0.04 -1.83 2.95
C ILE A 32 1.06 -2.67 2.20
N CYS A 33 2.19 -2.93 2.84
CA CYS A 33 3.29 -3.67 2.25
C CYS A 33 3.70 -4.84 3.13
N ASP A 34 3.87 -6.00 2.50
CA ASP A 34 4.37 -7.21 3.12
C ASP A 34 5.74 -7.53 2.50
N GLY A 35 6.80 -7.33 3.25
CA GLY A 35 8.14 -7.69 2.81
C GLY A 35 8.30 -9.21 2.73
N ALA A 36 9.09 -9.69 1.77
CA ALA A 36 9.35 -11.11 1.60
C ALA A 36 10.10 -11.64 2.82
N GLY A 37 9.38 -12.28 3.74
CA GLY A 37 9.88 -12.71 5.04
C GLY A 37 11.10 -13.60 4.92
N GLY A 38 12.14 -13.30 5.69
CA GLY A 38 13.39 -14.04 5.69
C GLY A 38 14.35 -13.68 4.55
N MET A 39 13.95 -12.85 3.61
CA MET A 39 14.82 -12.36 2.55
C MET A 39 15.54 -11.09 2.97
N ALA A 40 16.79 -10.95 2.54
CA ALA A 40 17.57 -9.75 2.81
C ALA A 40 16.90 -8.53 2.15
N GLY A 41 16.80 -7.45 2.90
CA GLY A 41 16.26 -6.21 2.37
C GLY A 41 14.74 -6.11 2.33
N ALA A 42 13.99 -7.08 2.88
CA ALA A 42 12.52 -7.06 2.88
C ALA A 42 11.96 -5.84 3.62
N ALA A 43 12.48 -5.54 4.80
CA ALA A 43 12.05 -4.36 5.57
C ALA A 43 12.35 -3.06 4.82
N GLN A 44 13.51 -2.97 4.19
CA GLN A 44 13.88 -1.81 3.38
C GLN A 44 12.95 -1.62 2.20
N ALA A 45 12.56 -2.71 1.52
CA ALA A 45 11.63 -2.64 0.40
C ALA A 45 10.25 -2.13 0.84
N SER A 46 9.69 -2.70 1.91
CA SER A 46 8.40 -2.26 2.45
C SER A 46 8.41 -0.80 2.88
N ASN A 47 9.44 -0.39 3.59
CA ASN A 47 9.58 0.99 4.06
C ASN A 47 9.78 1.97 2.90
N TYR A 48 10.50 1.57 1.86
CA TYR A 48 10.69 2.39 0.67
C TYR A 48 9.34 2.70 0.00
N VAL A 49 8.51 1.68 -0.19
CA VAL A 49 7.18 1.86 -0.79
C VAL A 49 6.31 2.80 0.05
N VAL A 50 6.28 2.59 1.36
CA VAL A 50 5.47 3.41 2.27
C VAL A 50 5.94 4.87 2.27
N GLU A 51 7.24 5.12 2.32
CA GLU A 51 7.77 6.50 2.29
C GLU A 51 7.49 7.19 0.95
N ALA A 52 7.63 6.47 -0.17
CA ALA A 52 7.26 7.00 -1.47
C ALA A 52 5.76 7.34 -1.55
N PHE A 53 4.92 6.49 -0.96
CA PHE A 53 3.47 6.72 -0.93
C PHE A 53 3.10 7.96 -0.10
N LYS A 54 3.78 8.19 1.01
CA LYS A 54 3.54 9.40 1.82
C LYS A 54 3.73 10.69 1.01
N ASP A 55 4.69 10.70 0.10
CA ASP A 55 4.93 11.86 -0.75
C ASP A 55 3.80 12.08 -1.75
N LEU A 56 3.08 11.04 -2.15
CA LEU A 56 1.95 11.13 -3.07
C LEU A 56 0.71 11.75 -2.44
N THR A 57 0.52 11.62 -1.14
CA THR A 57 -0.71 12.10 -0.48
C THR A 57 -0.86 13.61 -0.53
N ASN A 58 0.15 14.31 -1.04
CA ASN A 58 0.10 15.74 -1.31
C ASN A 58 -0.31 16.09 -2.75
N ILE A 59 -0.66 15.08 -3.57
CA ILE A 59 -0.98 15.28 -4.99
C ILE A 59 -2.47 15.02 -5.21
N ASP A 60 -3.22 16.05 -5.59
CA ASP A 60 -4.67 15.98 -5.80
C ASP A 60 -5.09 15.19 -7.06
N SER A 61 -4.15 14.76 -7.88
CA SER A 61 -4.43 14.21 -9.22
C SER A 61 -4.54 12.68 -9.27
N PHE A 62 -4.43 11.97 -8.14
CA PHE A 62 -4.57 10.52 -8.12
C PHE A 62 -6.04 10.11 -7.97
N ASP A 63 -6.72 9.90 -9.10
CA ASP A 63 -8.15 9.61 -9.12
C ASP A 63 -8.53 8.26 -9.74
N SER A 64 -7.59 7.58 -10.39
CA SER A 64 -7.85 6.33 -11.09
C SER A 64 -6.93 5.22 -10.65
N SER A 65 -7.32 3.97 -10.92
CA SER A 65 -6.46 2.81 -10.69
C SER A 65 -5.17 2.89 -11.52
N ASP A 66 -5.21 3.53 -12.70
CA ASP A 66 -4.02 3.71 -13.52
C ASP A 66 -2.96 4.57 -12.84
N ASP A 67 -3.38 5.58 -12.08
CA ASP A 67 -2.45 6.42 -11.31
C ASP A 67 -1.70 5.59 -10.27
N PHE A 68 -2.40 4.74 -9.55
CA PHE A 68 -1.81 3.86 -8.54
C PHE A 68 -0.94 2.77 -9.16
N GLU A 69 -1.35 2.22 -10.31
CA GLU A 69 -0.54 1.26 -11.05
C GLU A 69 0.77 1.89 -11.52
N SER A 70 0.70 3.09 -12.07
CA SER A 70 1.89 3.85 -12.50
C SER A 70 2.83 4.13 -11.34
N PHE A 71 2.28 4.45 -10.18
CA PHE A 71 3.07 4.62 -8.96
C PHE A 71 3.83 3.34 -8.60
N LEU A 72 3.15 2.19 -8.58
CA LEU A 72 3.78 0.92 -8.24
C LEU A 72 4.87 0.54 -9.26
N ARG A 73 4.65 0.79 -10.55
CA ARG A 73 5.67 0.56 -11.58
C ARG A 73 6.91 1.42 -11.38
N LYS A 74 6.70 2.69 -11.05
CA LYS A 74 7.80 3.61 -10.78
C LYS A 74 8.62 3.16 -9.57
N VAL A 75 7.95 2.79 -8.49
CA VAL A 75 8.62 2.32 -7.28
C VAL A 75 9.38 1.02 -7.54
N ASP A 76 8.82 0.11 -8.31
CA ASP A 76 9.49 -1.14 -8.69
C ASP A 76 10.80 -0.88 -9.43
N LEU A 77 10.79 0.06 -10.38
CA LEU A 77 12.01 0.46 -11.09
C LEU A 77 13.04 1.10 -10.16
N GLU A 78 12.59 1.94 -9.22
CA GLU A 78 13.48 2.56 -8.24
C GLU A 78 14.10 1.52 -7.31
N LEU A 79 13.31 0.56 -6.83
CA LEU A 79 13.79 -0.52 -5.94
C LEU A 79 14.82 -1.42 -6.65
N ALA A 80 14.65 -1.68 -7.94
CA ALA A 80 15.59 -2.48 -8.71
C ALA A 80 16.98 -1.86 -8.75
N ASN A 81 17.08 -0.53 -8.55
CA ASN A 81 18.33 0.21 -8.55
C ASN A 81 18.87 0.52 -7.13
N GLU A 82 18.08 0.19 -6.09
CA GLU A 82 18.48 0.45 -4.70
C GLU A 82 19.30 -0.70 -4.13
N SER A 83 20.49 -0.38 -3.65
CA SER A 83 21.33 -1.35 -2.97
C SER A 83 20.76 -1.71 -1.60
N GLY A 84 20.64 -2.99 -1.32
CA GLY A 84 20.18 -3.49 -0.03
C GLY A 84 18.66 -3.63 0.11
N CYS A 85 17.89 -3.25 -0.90
CA CYS A 85 16.45 -3.51 -0.93
C CYS A 85 16.16 -4.90 -1.49
N GLY A 86 15.22 -5.60 -0.87
CA GLY A 86 14.69 -6.88 -1.32
C GLY A 86 13.38 -6.69 -2.06
N GLU A 87 12.43 -7.57 -1.77
CA GLU A 87 11.12 -7.59 -2.42
C GLU A 87 10.00 -7.39 -1.39
N ALA A 88 8.90 -6.80 -1.84
CA ALA A 88 7.69 -6.65 -1.04
C ALA A 88 6.45 -6.74 -1.94
N THR A 89 5.34 -7.19 -1.35
CA THR A 89 4.03 -6.97 -1.95
C THR A 89 3.52 -5.59 -1.57
N ALA A 90 2.55 -5.07 -2.29
CA ALA A 90 1.95 -3.78 -1.94
C ALA A 90 0.49 -3.73 -2.38
N ILE A 91 -0.33 -3.10 -1.54
CA ILE A 91 -1.68 -2.66 -1.90
C ILE A 91 -1.74 -1.18 -1.60
N VAL A 92 -2.07 -0.39 -2.59
CA VAL A 92 -2.19 1.07 -2.47
C VAL A 92 -3.51 1.54 -3.02
N GLY A 93 -4.04 2.59 -2.45
CA GLY A 93 -5.28 3.14 -2.96
C GLY A 93 -5.86 4.25 -2.10
N LYS A 94 -7.04 4.69 -2.51
CA LYS A 94 -7.85 5.61 -1.72
C LYS A 94 -9.32 5.22 -1.79
N LEU A 95 -10.05 5.58 -0.76
CA LEU A 95 -11.48 5.40 -0.72
C LEU A 95 -12.18 6.66 -0.22
N ASN A 96 -13.38 6.86 -0.70
CA ASN A 96 -14.30 7.87 -0.17
C ASN A 96 -15.70 7.25 -0.06
N ASP A 97 -16.73 8.05 0.17
CA ASP A 97 -18.07 7.53 0.43
C ASP A 97 -18.68 6.77 -0.76
N THR A 98 -18.16 6.93 -1.96
CA THR A 98 -18.76 6.35 -3.18
C THR A 98 -17.83 5.42 -3.95
N THR A 99 -16.51 5.53 -3.78
CA THR A 99 -15.55 4.78 -4.61
C THR A 99 -14.37 4.28 -3.81
N VAL A 100 -13.82 3.17 -4.29
CA VAL A 100 -12.50 2.68 -3.90
C VAL A 100 -11.69 2.53 -5.18
N VAL A 101 -10.53 3.14 -5.24
CA VAL A 101 -9.61 2.98 -6.37
C VAL A 101 -8.23 2.64 -5.84
N GLY A 102 -7.52 1.82 -6.57
CA GLY A 102 -6.17 1.43 -6.16
C GLY A 102 -5.54 0.42 -7.09
N ALA A 103 -4.43 -0.10 -6.67
CA ALA A 103 -3.69 -1.15 -7.37
C ALA A 103 -2.94 -2.02 -6.37
N SER A 104 -2.60 -3.22 -6.79
CA SER A 104 -1.84 -4.14 -5.97
C SER A 104 -0.80 -4.88 -6.78
N VAL A 105 0.24 -5.35 -6.09
CA VAL A 105 1.25 -6.24 -6.64
C VAL A 105 1.60 -7.29 -5.59
N GLY A 106 1.65 -8.55 -6.01
CA GLY A 106 1.96 -9.68 -5.14
C GLY A 106 0.72 -10.42 -4.66
N ASP A 107 0.84 -11.11 -3.53
CA ASP A 107 -0.16 -12.04 -3.01
C ASP A 107 -0.99 -11.49 -1.83
N SER A 108 -0.84 -10.22 -1.50
CA SER A 108 -1.71 -9.57 -0.52
C SER A 108 -3.09 -9.31 -1.12
N GLU A 109 -4.13 -9.33 -0.30
CA GLU A 109 -5.51 -9.22 -0.74
C GLU A 109 -6.24 -8.08 -0.05
N ALA A 110 -7.16 -7.46 -0.77
CA ALA A 110 -8.08 -6.47 -0.23
C ALA A 110 -9.52 -6.94 -0.46
N TRP A 111 -10.35 -6.79 0.55
CA TRP A 111 -11.73 -7.26 0.52
C TRP A 111 -12.69 -6.14 0.88
N LEU A 112 -13.82 -6.12 0.18
CA LEU A 112 -14.96 -5.26 0.51
C LEU A 112 -16.10 -6.12 1.07
N PHE A 113 -16.54 -5.80 2.27
CA PHE A 113 -17.64 -6.51 2.92
C PHE A 113 -18.85 -5.59 3.03
N ASN A 114 -20.01 -6.14 2.75
CA ASN A 114 -21.28 -5.48 3.06
C ASN A 114 -22.28 -6.54 3.60
N ARG A 115 -23.50 -6.13 3.85
CA ARG A 115 -24.49 -7.04 4.46
C ARG A 115 -24.89 -8.21 3.56
N GLU A 116 -24.72 -8.07 2.25
CA GLU A 116 -25.21 -9.05 1.26
C GLU A 116 -24.06 -9.76 0.54
N TYR A 117 -22.92 -9.10 0.33
CA TYR A 117 -21.84 -9.60 -0.53
C TYR A 117 -20.47 -9.30 0.04
N ASP A 118 -19.56 -10.20 -0.27
CA ASP A 118 -18.14 -10.03 -0.02
C ASP A 118 -17.41 -9.94 -1.36
N TYR A 119 -16.58 -8.92 -1.54
CA TYR A 119 -15.83 -8.72 -2.77
C TYR A 119 -14.34 -8.61 -2.50
N GLU A 120 -13.55 -9.39 -3.26
CA GLU A 120 -12.12 -9.16 -3.37
C GLU A 120 -11.87 -8.06 -4.40
N LEU A 121 -11.09 -7.08 -4.00
CA LEU A 121 -10.77 -5.94 -4.85
C LEU A 121 -9.51 -6.18 -5.69
#